data_03daaf59179e334f96bb7babb069f1e1
#
_entry.id   03daaf59179e334f96bb7babb069f1e1
#
_cell.length_a   1.000
_cell.length_b   1.000
_cell.length_c   1.000
_cell.angle_alpha   90.00
_cell.angle_beta   90.00
_cell.angle_gamma   90.00
#
_symmetry.space_group_name_H-M   'P 1'
#
loop_
_entity.id
_entity.type
_entity.pdbx_description
1 polymer ?
#
loop_
_entity_poly.entity_id
_entity_poly.type
_entity_poly.pdbx_seq_one_letter_code
_entity_poly.pdbx_strand_id
1 'polypeptide(L)'
;MSRAPSRSGASTTRSPSLGLEGGDWRRGRARAEWPGSCQSAGAPQPRRSGGGGDKGPLECRDLVLQNALYTGDLAAVQRHFSERAEVDLVIQAESQDLRWTSHKWGLWSLTYQQELTTPLHVTASRGYLDCLRHLLLRGADVDLAPGGQTALHAACTAATADCVRLLLSFGADPEAVSEDGFQPLHFCRSPESVECARLLLSHGAPVNGASEEEEETPLHVAARLGLTAHVRLLLRSGADLEAKNATGQTPLNAACAQPHPAQAAGAYYDVCQQLVEAGARVDSADLDRQRPLHQACKNANARVVALLLARGANVNLMSYSGNTALHNILQVAAYKLEHRPEQVVRELLNHGAVRVWPGALLKVLRHCCASPRTIEALVNSYQRVRVTEEWAEAVPAELVQQHARFFQSLFSLGESPRSLQHLARCALRSALEGRLLQAVPELRLPPALRQFLLLGFEDVLY
;
A
#
# COMPACT_ATOMS: atom_id res chain seq x y z
N MET A 1 68.65 -32.52 -21.31
CA MET A 1 69.15 -31.30 -21.94
C MET A 1 68.14 -30.18 -21.68
N SER A 2 68.54 -29.24 -20.88
CA SER A 2 68.44 -27.77 -20.89
C SER A 2 67.08 -27.23 -20.51
N ARG A 3 66.97 -26.77 -19.35
CA ARG A 3 67.22 -25.48 -18.67
C ARG A 3 65.94 -24.64 -18.54
N ALA A 4 65.54 -24.48 -17.27
CA ALA A 4 64.76 -23.32 -16.81
C ALA A 4 65.60 -22.02 -16.94
N PRO A 5 64.97 -20.83 -16.79
CA PRO A 5 65.03 -20.23 -15.47
C PRO A 5 63.81 -19.44 -15.00
N SER A 6 63.74 -19.39 -13.69
CA SER A 6 63.12 -18.54 -12.70
C SER A 6 62.99 -17.02 -12.94
N ARG A 7 61.94 -16.41 -12.38
CA ARG A 7 61.92 -15.20 -11.49
C ARG A 7 60.48 -14.79 -11.24
N SER A 8 59.98 -14.92 -10.03
CA SER A 8 59.90 -13.98 -8.89
C SER A 8 59.16 -12.68 -9.19
N GLY A 9 58.06 -12.47 -8.48
CA GLY A 9 57.36 -11.20 -8.38
C GLY A 9 56.10 -11.34 -7.49
N ALA A 10 56.29 -11.25 -6.18
CA ALA A 10 55.23 -11.09 -5.21
C ALA A 10 54.66 -9.68 -5.34
N SER A 11 53.35 -9.53 -5.47
CA SER A 11 52.68 -8.29 -5.11
C SER A 11 51.40 -8.60 -4.35
N THR A 12 51.50 -8.31 -3.10
CA THR A 12 50.41 -8.20 -2.13
C THR A 12 49.49 -7.08 -2.56
N THR A 13 48.23 -7.39 -2.83
CA THR A 13 47.16 -6.38 -2.85
C THR A 13 46.12 -6.72 -1.78
N ARG A 14 46.07 -5.84 -0.79
CA ARG A 14 45.14 -5.75 0.29
C ARG A 14 43.68 -5.66 -0.22
N SER A 15 42.80 -6.45 0.37
CA SER A 15 41.36 -6.29 0.27
C SER A 15 40.92 -5.06 1.09
N PRO A 16 40.02 -4.22 0.58
CA PRO A 16 39.39 -3.22 1.43
C PRO A 16 38.16 -3.83 2.13
N SER A 17 38.18 -3.73 3.44
CA SER A 17 37.02 -3.91 4.31
C SER A 17 35.96 -2.87 4.01
N LEU A 18 34.76 -3.28 3.61
CA LEU A 18 33.59 -2.41 3.50
C LEU A 18 32.90 -2.32 4.88
N GLY A 19 33.11 -1.20 5.53
CA GLY A 19 32.33 -0.77 6.68
C GLY A 19 30.92 -0.42 6.26
N LEU A 20 29.95 -0.93 7.02
CA LEU A 20 28.55 -0.54 6.95
C LEU A 20 28.37 0.77 7.74
N GLU A 21 28.28 1.88 7.02
CA GLU A 21 27.71 3.10 7.59
C GLU A 21 26.40 3.41 6.87
N GLY A 22 25.34 3.64 7.67
CA GLY A 22 24.03 4.05 7.21
C GLY A 22 24.10 5.44 6.61
N GLY A 23 23.77 5.57 5.35
CA GLY A 23 23.68 6.81 4.60
C GLY A 23 22.25 7.09 4.15
N ASP A 24 21.75 8.15 4.72
CA ASP A 24 20.48 8.83 4.43
C ASP A 24 20.47 9.32 2.96
N TRP A 25 19.59 8.72 2.11
CA TRP A 25 19.47 9.10 0.70
C TRP A 25 18.30 10.05 0.49
N ARG A 26 18.44 11.28 1.01
CA ARG A 26 17.68 12.41 0.49
C ARG A 26 18.62 13.30 -0.31
N ARG A 27 18.69 13.10 -1.63
CA ARG A 27 19.31 14.06 -2.53
C ARG A 27 18.29 14.61 -3.52
N GLY A 28 18.18 15.95 -3.45
CA GLY A 28 17.40 16.79 -4.33
C GLY A 28 17.75 16.59 -5.81
N ARG A 29 16.73 16.61 -6.65
CA ARG A 29 16.88 16.70 -8.10
C ARG A 29 17.10 18.15 -8.48
N ALA A 30 18.24 18.43 -9.08
CA ALA A 30 18.47 19.68 -9.79
C ALA A 30 17.51 19.78 -10.98
N ARG A 31 16.77 20.88 -11.06
CA ARG A 31 15.98 21.27 -12.24
C ARG A 31 16.93 21.57 -13.39
N ALA A 32 16.79 20.83 -14.49
CA ALA A 32 17.35 21.21 -15.77
C ALA A 32 16.46 22.33 -16.35
N GLU A 33 17.04 23.50 -16.56
CA GLU A 33 16.41 24.61 -17.26
C GLU A 33 16.34 24.30 -18.76
N TRP A 34 15.14 24.37 -19.33
CA TRP A 34 14.92 24.40 -20.78
C TRP A 34 14.54 25.83 -21.18
N PRO A 35 15.20 26.42 -22.17
CA PRO A 35 14.82 27.71 -22.71
C PRO A 35 13.78 27.51 -23.84
N GLY A 36 12.62 28.13 -23.74
CA GLY A 36 11.64 28.15 -24.81
C GLY A 36 10.36 28.86 -24.43
N SER A 37 10.33 30.14 -24.67
CA SER A 37 9.15 31.01 -24.54
C SER A 37 8.00 30.55 -25.42
N CYS A 38 6.84 30.24 -24.82
CA CYS A 38 5.55 30.38 -25.46
C CYS A 38 4.65 31.20 -24.57
N GLN A 39 4.28 32.37 -25.05
CA GLN A 39 3.25 33.23 -24.48
C GLN A 39 1.92 32.46 -24.54
N SER A 40 1.35 32.11 -23.41
CA SER A 40 -0.04 31.65 -23.30
C SER A 40 -0.88 32.76 -22.66
N ALA A 41 -2.02 32.96 -23.30
CA ALA A 41 -3.03 33.95 -22.99
C ALA A 41 -3.51 33.88 -21.54
N GLY A 42 -3.79 35.07 -21.00
CA GLY A 42 -4.12 35.28 -19.58
C GLY A 42 -5.31 34.48 -19.10
N ALA A 43 -5.12 33.87 -17.95
CA ALA A 43 -6.18 33.38 -17.09
C ALA A 43 -7.06 34.56 -16.62
N PRO A 44 -8.37 34.41 -16.51
CA PRO A 44 -9.24 35.49 -16.02
C PRO A 44 -8.96 35.69 -14.53
N GLN A 45 -8.49 36.90 -14.20
CA GLN A 45 -8.39 37.34 -12.81
C GLN A 45 -9.79 37.41 -12.20
N PRO A 46 -9.98 36.99 -10.92
CA PRO A 46 -11.22 37.23 -10.23
C PRO A 46 -11.48 38.73 -10.12
N ARG A 47 -12.68 39.16 -10.51
CA ARG A 47 -13.12 40.55 -10.45
C ARG A 47 -13.04 41.03 -9.01
N ARG A 48 -12.11 41.93 -8.72
CA ARG A 48 -12.11 42.73 -7.50
C ARG A 48 -13.35 43.62 -7.50
N SER A 49 -14.33 43.28 -6.67
CA SER A 49 -15.36 44.19 -6.26
C SER A 49 -14.75 45.14 -5.22
N GLY A 50 -14.87 46.42 -5.47
CA GLY A 50 -14.17 47.44 -4.71
C GLY A 50 -14.66 47.66 -3.30
N GLY A 51 -13.72 48.09 -2.46
CA GLY A 51 -13.93 49.04 -1.35
C GLY A 51 -14.48 48.48 -0.04
N GLY A 52 -13.62 47.87 0.76
CA GLY A 52 -13.88 47.67 2.18
C GLY A 52 -12.57 47.25 2.84
N GLY A 53 -12.11 47.97 3.86
CA GLY A 53 -10.82 47.77 4.51
C GLY A 53 -10.56 46.33 4.86
N ASP A 54 -9.34 45.94 4.67
CA ASP A 54 -8.74 44.63 4.97
C ASP A 54 -8.87 44.31 6.47
N LYS A 55 -10.06 43.85 6.88
CA LYS A 55 -10.26 43.22 8.18
C LYS A 55 -9.96 41.75 7.95
N GLY A 56 -8.83 41.29 8.47
CA GLY A 56 -8.52 39.85 8.51
C GLY A 56 -9.69 39.05 9.06
N PRO A 57 -9.71 37.70 8.86
CA PRO A 57 -10.82 36.87 9.26
C PRO A 57 -11.16 37.09 10.73
N LEU A 58 -12.46 37.25 11.06
CA LEU A 58 -12.92 37.48 12.43
C LEU A 58 -12.67 36.22 13.26
N GLU A 59 -11.78 36.29 14.24
CA GLU A 59 -11.49 35.16 15.15
C GLU A 59 -12.62 35.01 16.18
N CYS A 60 -13.12 33.77 16.30
CA CYS A 60 -14.08 33.41 17.34
C CYS A 60 -13.35 33.07 18.65
N ARG A 61 -13.46 33.94 19.65
CA ARG A 61 -12.93 33.72 21.02
C ARG A 61 -14.01 33.37 22.05
N ASP A 62 -15.27 33.28 21.64
CA ASP A 62 -16.38 32.95 22.51
C ASP A 62 -16.51 31.44 22.76
N LEU A 63 -16.12 31.01 23.95
CA LEU A 63 -16.20 29.62 24.38
C LEU A 63 -17.65 29.09 24.44
N VAL A 64 -18.63 29.96 24.68
CA VAL A 64 -20.05 29.55 24.73
C VAL A 64 -20.51 29.16 23.32
N LEU A 65 -20.14 29.96 22.34
CA LEU A 65 -20.42 29.66 20.93
C LEU A 65 -19.68 28.40 20.46
N GLN A 66 -18.39 28.29 20.79
CA GLN A 66 -17.64 27.07 20.45
C GLN A 66 -18.31 25.82 21.05
N ASN A 67 -18.66 25.85 22.33
CA ASN A 67 -19.38 24.73 22.96
C ASN A 67 -20.71 24.43 22.27
N ALA A 68 -21.49 25.44 21.91
CA ALA A 68 -22.75 25.24 21.19
C ALA A 68 -22.54 24.55 19.81
N LEU A 69 -21.49 24.93 19.07
CA LEU A 69 -21.13 24.29 17.79
C LEU A 69 -20.67 22.83 17.99
N TYR A 70 -19.83 22.59 18.99
CA TYR A 70 -19.31 21.23 19.25
C TYR A 70 -20.35 20.28 19.88
N THR A 71 -21.39 20.81 20.51
CA THR A 71 -22.50 20.03 21.08
C THR A 71 -23.71 19.93 20.16
N GLY A 72 -23.79 20.77 19.12
CA GLY A 72 -24.92 20.83 18.19
C GLY A 72 -26.16 21.48 18.77
N ASP A 73 -26.01 22.41 19.75
CA ASP A 73 -27.13 23.17 20.32
C ASP A 73 -27.70 24.17 19.31
N LEU A 74 -28.69 23.74 18.55
CA LEU A 74 -29.34 24.55 17.53
C LEU A 74 -29.88 25.88 18.08
N ALA A 75 -30.46 25.88 19.28
CA ALA A 75 -31.04 27.08 19.85
C ALA A 75 -30.00 28.12 20.23
N ALA A 76 -28.85 27.68 20.72
CA ALA A 76 -27.69 28.53 20.98
C ALA A 76 -27.08 29.06 19.67
N VAL A 77 -26.87 28.18 18.65
CA VAL A 77 -26.38 28.55 17.33
C VAL A 77 -27.30 29.58 16.66
N GLN A 78 -28.60 29.42 16.71
CA GLN A 78 -29.58 30.37 16.16
C GLN A 78 -29.55 31.75 16.85
N ARG A 79 -29.34 31.78 18.15
CA ARG A 79 -29.23 33.05 18.91
C ARG A 79 -27.96 33.81 18.57
N HIS A 80 -26.85 33.09 18.40
CA HIS A 80 -25.54 33.72 18.10
C HIS A 80 -25.43 34.16 16.63
N PHE A 81 -25.92 33.37 15.68
CA PHE A 81 -25.84 33.69 14.25
C PHE A 81 -27.13 34.33 13.75
N SER A 82 -27.50 35.47 14.32
CA SER A 82 -28.66 36.26 13.88
C SER A 82 -28.35 37.14 12.66
N GLU A 83 -27.09 37.57 12.49
CA GLU A 83 -26.60 38.44 11.40
C GLU A 83 -25.64 37.72 10.45
N ARG A 84 -25.69 38.10 9.16
CA ARG A 84 -24.89 37.45 8.10
C ARG A 84 -23.38 37.64 8.25
N ALA A 85 -22.94 38.78 8.83
CA ALA A 85 -21.53 39.12 8.94
C ALA A 85 -20.76 38.28 9.98
N GLU A 86 -21.46 37.52 10.82
CA GLU A 86 -20.86 36.74 11.92
C GLU A 86 -20.75 35.25 11.59
N VAL A 87 -21.23 34.80 10.43
CA VAL A 87 -21.34 33.34 10.12
C VAL A 87 -20.00 32.75 9.71
N ASP A 88 -19.15 33.51 9.03
CA ASP A 88 -17.84 33.06 8.52
C ASP A 88 -16.70 33.35 9.51
N LEU A 89 -16.95 33.07 10.79
CA LEU A 89 -15.94 33.18 11.84
C LEU A 89 -14.88 32.09 11.72
N VAL A 90 -13.61 32.46 11.93
CA VAL A 90 -12.52 31.48 12.00
C VAL A 90 -12.29 31.09 13.46
N ILE A 91 -12.36 29.81 13.74
CA ILE A 91 -12.10 29.20 15.03
C ILE A 91 -10.71 28.59 14.98
N GLN A 92 -9.83 28.99 15.88
CA GLN A 92 -8.53 28.36 16.07
C GLN A 92 -8.69 27.23 17.09
N ALA A 93 -8.47 25.99 16.62
CA ALA A 93 -8.35 24.84 17.50
C ALA A 93 -6.88 24.45 17.62
N GLU A 94 -6.39 24.26 18.85
CA GLU A 94 -5.06 23.69 19.07
C GLU A 94 -5.20 22.16 18.91
N SER A 95 -4.54 21.61 17.89
CA SER A 95 -4.41 20.15 17.74
C SER A 95 -3.49 19.60 18.84
N GLN A 96 -3.74 18.39 19.31
CA GLN A 96 -2.84 17.69 20.22
C GLN A 96 -1.57 17.18 19.50
N ASP A 97 -1.55 17.25 18.18
CA ASP A 97 -0.43 16.77 17.37
C ASP A 97 0.66 17.84 17.25
N LEU A 98 1.88 17.43 17.64
CA LEU A 98 3.07 18.25 17.50
C LEU A 98 3.68 17.98 16.10
N ARG A 99 3.84 19.03 15.31
CA ARG A 99 4.56 18.97 14.03
C ARG A 99 5.86 19.77 14.08
N TRP A 100 6.85 19.26 13.34
CA TRP A 100 8.08 20.01 13.07
C TRP A 100 7.79 21.07 12.00
N THR A 101 7.88 22.34 12.40
CA THR A 101 7.74 23.46 11.47
C THR A 101 9.10 24.10 11.20
N SER A 102 9.37 24.38 9.92
CA SER A 102 10.58 25.07 9.50
C SER A 102 10.35 26.60 9.55
N HIS A 103 11.15 27.29 10.32
CA HIS A 103 11.17 28.75 10.31
C HIS A 103 12.22 29.30 9.32
N LYS A 104 12.06 30.55 8.89
CA LYS A 104 13.09 31.27 8.12
C LYS A 104 14.45 31.10 8.82
N TRP A 105 15.49 30.77 8.04
CA TRP A 105 16.87 30.50 8.50
C TRP A 105 17.17 29.02 8.87
N GLY A 106 16.36 28.07 8.46
CA GLY A 106 16.63 26.64 8.69
C GLY A 106 16.50 26.18 10.15
N LEU A 107 15.86 26.99 10.98
CA LEU A 107 15.50 26.59 12.35
C LEU A 107 14.21 25.76 12.31
N TRP A 108 14.23 24.61 12.96
CA TRP A 108 13.08 23.74 13.13
C TRP A 108 12.58 23.83 14.56
N SER A 109 11.30 24.06 14.74
CA SER A 109 10.65 23.99 16.05
C SER A 109 9.50 22.98 16.03
N LEU A 110 9.28 22.37 17.19
CA LEU A 110 8.12 21.51 17.41
C LEU A 110 6.98 22.43 17.89
N THR A 111 5.97 22.60 17.05
CA THR A 111 4.81 23.44 17.38
C THR A 111 3.53 22.63 17.31
N TYR A 112 2.54 22.99 18.12
CA TYR A 112 1.20 22.46 17.96
C TYR A 112 0.63 22.95 16.63
N GLN A 113 0.04 22.04 15.88
CA GLN A 113 -0.64 22.40 14.65
C GLN A 113 -1.89 23.21 15.03
N GLN A 114 -1.98 24.44 14.57
CA GLN A 114 -3.22 25.21 14.68
C GLN A 114 -4.12 24.81 13.52
N GLU A 115 -5.24 24.21 13.85
CA GLU A 115 -6.28 23.89 12.87
C GLU A 115 -7.24 25.09 12.81
N LEU A 116 -7.25 25.77 11.66
CA LEU A 116 -8.22 26.82 11.39
C LEU A 116 -9.50 26.18 10.86
N THR A 117 -10.59 26.39 11.57
CA THR A 117 -11.90 25.83 11.21
C THR A 117 -12.98 26.89 11.24
N THR A 118 -14.17 26.62 10.71
CA THR A 118 -15.33 27.53 10.80
C THR A 118 -16.51 26.81 11.43
N PRO A 119 -17.56 27.53 11.86
CA PRO A 119 -18.81 26.95 12.31
C PRO A 119 -19.37 25.91 11.32
N LEU A 120 -19.22 26.18 10.01
CA LEU A 120 -19.69 25.29 8.95
C LEU A 120 -18.92 23.97 8.94
N HIS A 121 -17.58 24.00 9.10
CA HIS A 121 -16.75 22.79 9.18
C HIS A 121 -17.09 21.93 10.39
N VAL A 122 -17.22 22.56 11.58
CA VAL A 122 -17.54 21.85 12.81
C VAL A 122 -18.88 21.15 12.72
N THR A 123 -19.91 21.85 12.23
CA THR A 123 -21.26 21.27 12.10
C THR A 123 -21.31 20.18 11.03
N ALA A 124 -20.56 20.34 9.94
CA ALA A 124 -20.47 19.33 8.87
C ALA A 124 -19.75 18.07 9.33
N SER A 125 -18.60 18.21 10.02
CA SER A 125 -17.82 17.07 10.53
C SER A 125 -18.53 16.30 11.64
N ARG A 126 -19.37 16.98 12.44
CA ARG A 126 -20.14 16.36 13.51
C ARG A 126 -21.51 15.82 13.07
N GLY A 127 -21.92 16.12 11.84
CA GLY A 127 -23.21 15.67 11.32
C GLY A 127 -24.42 16.44 11.86
N TYR A 128 -24.24 17.66 12.37
CA TYR A 128 -25.31 18.48 12.92
C TYR A 128 -26.08 19.19 11.80
N LEU A 129 -26.96 18.43 11.14
CA LEU A 129 -27.64 18.85 9.89
C LEU A 129 -28.45 20.13 10.05
N ASP A 130 -29.18 20.29 11.19
CA ASP A 130 -30.02 21.46 11.41
C ASP A 130 -29.19 22.73 11.66
N CYS A 131 -28.10 22.62 12.40
CA CYS A 131 -27.13 23.71 12.60
C CYS A 131 -26.48 24.08 11.27
N LEU A 132 -26.03 23.11 10.49
CA LEU A 132 -25.44 23.29 9.16
C LEU A 132 -26.42 24.03 8.23
N ARG A 133 -27.67 23.57 8.19
CA ARG A 133 -28.73 24.21 7.40
C ARG A 133 -28.98 25.65 7.82
N HIS A 134 -29.00 25.92 9.11
CA HIS A 134 -29.18 27.29 9.63
C HIS A 134 -28.04 28.19 9.16
N LEU A 135 -26.78 27.76 9.30
CA LEU A 135 -25.62 28.55 8.88
C LEU A 135 -25.65 28.84 7.36
N LEU A 136 -25.96 27.84 6.54
CA LEU A 136 -26.08 28.00 5.08
C LEU A 136 -27.20 28.97 4.69
N LEU A 137 -28.38 28.89 5.34
CA LEU A 137 -29.48 29.82 5.13
C LEU A 137 -29.15 31.25 5.54
N ARG A 138 -28.25 31.42 6.49
CA ARG A 138 -27.72 32.73 6.90
C ARG A 138 -26.66 33.27 5.94
N GLY A 139 -26.26 32.48 4.96
CA GLY A 139 -25.33 32.84 3.89
C GLY A 139 -23.88 32.62 4.23
N ALA A 140 -23.57 31.58 5.04
CA ALA A 140 -22.22 31.10 5.18
C ALA A 140 -21.60 30.77 3.82
N ASP A 141 -20.33 31.12 3.66
CA ASP A 141 -19.57 30.75 2.45
C ASP A 141 -19.29 29.25 2.48
N VAL A 142 -19.87 28.52 1.53
CA VAL A 142 -19.85 27.05 1.48
C VAL A 142 -18.47 26.49 1.17
N ASP A 143 -17.65 27.28 0.43
CA ASP A 143 -16.31 26.88 0.00
C ASP A 143 -15.17 27.59 0.75
N LEU A 144 -15.50 28.29 1.84
CA LEU A 144 -14.49 28.88 2.72
C LEU A 144 -13.56 27.81 3.30
N ALA A 145 -12.26 27.97 3.12
CA ALA A 145 -11.25 26.99 3.50
C ALA A 145 -10.09 27.63 4.30
N PRO A 146 -10.30 28.12 5.53
CA PRO A 146 -9.27 28.83 6.29
C PRO A 146 -8.08 27.96 6.68
N GLY A 147 -8.30 26.64 6.83
CA GLY A 147 -7.26 25.63 7.08
C GLY A 147 -6.95 24.78 5.85
N GLY A 148 -7.19 25.31 4.63
CA GLY A 148 -6.93 24.63 3.39
C GLY A 148 -7.93 23.52 3.02
N GLN A 149 -8.90 23.22 3.87
CA GLN A 149 -9.99 22.26 3.61
C GLN A 149 -11.33 22.97 3.65
N THR A 150 -12.28 22.59 2.78
CA THR A 150 -13.67 23.09 2.82
C THR A 150 -14.52 22.24 3.76
N ALA A 151 -15.70 22.74 4.12
CA ALA A 151 -16.68 22.00 4.93
C ALA A 151 -17.09 20.65 4.25
N LEU A 152 -17.02 20.58 2.92
CA LEU A 152 -17.29 19.38 2.14
C LEU A 152 -16.21 18.29 2.38
N HIS A 153 -14.92 18.68 2.48
CA HIS A 153 -13.85 17.76 2.85
C HIS A 153 -14.07 17.18 4.25
N ALA A 154 -14.42 18.05 5.22
CA ALA A 154 -14.69 17.64 6.59
C ALA A 154 -15.88 16.68 6.69
N ALA A 155 -16.96 16.92 5.95
CA ALA A 155 -18.14 16.05 5.90
C ALA A 155 -17.82 14.69 5.27
N CYS A 156 -16.96 14.64 4.23
CA CYS A 156 -16.52 13.40 3.60
C CYS A 156 -15.64 12.55 4.52
N THR A 157 -14.72 13.20 5.25
CA THR A 157 -13.87 12.54 6.27
C THR A 157 -14.71 11.89 7.36
N ALA A 158 -15.73 12.60 7.83
CA ALA A 158 -16.63 12.14 8.89
C ALA A 158 -17.75 11.21 8.40
N ALA A 159 -17.83 10.96 7.10
CA ALA A 159 -18.87 10.13 6.47
C ALA A 159 -20.32 10.60 6.71
N THR A 160 -20.53 11.91 6.84
CA THR A 160 -21.85 12.53 7.11
C THR A 160 -22.61 12.79 5.81
N ALA A 161 -23.23 11.77 5.23
CA ALA A 161 -23.85 11.84 3.89
C ALA A 161 -24.94 12.91 3.77
N ASP A 162 -25.74 13.14 4.81
CA ASP A 162 -26.79 14.16 4.79
C ASP A 162 -26.22 15.58 4.77
N CYS A 163 -25.09 15.81 5.46
CA CYS A 163 -24.36 17.08 5.39
C CYS A 163 -23.74 17.28 4.01
N VAL A 164 -23.13 16.23 3.42
CA VAL A 164 -22.61 16.28 2.05
C VAL A 164 -23.71 16.65 1.05
N ARG A 165 -24.87 15.99 1.16
CA ARG A 165 -26.03 16.30 0.29
C ARG A 165 -26.49 17.75 0.44
N LEU A 166 -26.53 18.24 1.67
CA LEU A 166 -26.94 19.62 1.94
C LEU A 166 -25.91 20.62 1.38
N LEU A 167 -24.62 20.43 1.65
CA LEU A 167 -23.56 21.30 1.13
C LEU A 167 -23.57 21.36 -0.41
N LEU A 168 -23.67 20.22 -1.08
CA LEU A 168 -23.76 20.16 -2.55
C LEU A 168 -25.03 20.85 -3.07
N SER A 169 -26.17 20.76 -2.35
CA SER A 169 -27.40 21.47 -2.74
C SER A 169 -27.31 23.01 -2.60
N PHE A 170 -26.40 23.51 -1.77
CA PHE A 170 -26.08 24.93 -1.64
C PHE A 170 -24.92 25.38 -2.53
N GLY A 171 -24.42 24.51 -3.40
CA GLY A 171 -23.45 24.84 -4.43
C GLY A 171 -21.99 24.65 -3.98
N ALA A 172 -21.72 23.80 -2.99
CA ALA A 172 -20.34 23.42 -2.64
C ALA A 172 -19.64 22.82 -3.86
N ASP A 173 -18.39 23.22 -4.09
CA ASP A 173 -17.60 22.72 -5.22
C ASP A 173 -17.09 21.28 -4.95
N PRO A 174 -17.56 20.26 -5.69
CA PRO A 174 -17.09 18.90 -5.55
C PRO A 174 -15.65 18.67 -6.04
N GLU A 175 -15.06 19.64 -6.75
CA GLU A 175 -13.69 19.63 -7.26
C GLU A 175 -12.73 20.44 -6.40
N ALA A 176 -13.21 21.10 -5.33
CA ALA A 176 -12.38 21.91 -4.45
C ALA A 176 -11.12 21.14 -4.01
N VAL A 177 -9.97 21.81 -4.09
CA VAL A 177 -8.68 21.20 -3.76
C VAL A 177 -8.24 21.67 -2.38
N SER A 178 -7.86 20.75 -1.49
CA SER A 178 -7.29 21.09 -0.18
C SER A 178 -5.85 21.61 -0.29
N GLU A 179 -5.31 22.18 0.79
CA GLU A 179 -3.90 22.62 0.86
C GLU A 179 -2.91 21.49 0.52
N ASP A 180 -3.26 20.25 0.87
CA ASP A 180 -2.47 19.04 0.56
C ASP A 180 -2.74 18.50 -0.88
N GLY A 181 -3.47 19.22 -1.71
CA GLY A 181 -3.76 18.84 -3.10
C GLY A 181 -4.81 17.75 -3.29
N PHE A 182 -5.64 17.45 -2.27
CA PHE A 182 -6.67 16.41 -2.34
C PHE A 182 -8.06 17.02 -2.57
N GLN A 183 -8.87 16.33 -3.39
CA GLN A 183 -10.28 16.65 -3.61
C GLN A 183 -11.19 15.94 -2.59
N PRO A 184 -12.46 16.36 -2.38
CA PRO A 184 -13.39 15.75 -1.42
C PRO A 184 -13.55 14.23 -1.58
N LEU A 185 -13.50 13.72 -2.82
CA LEU A 185 -13.62 12.30 -3.11
C LEU A 185 -12.47 11.46 -2.54
N HIS A 186 -11.27 12.03 -2.39
CA HIS A 186 -10.12 11.37 -1.74
C HIS A 186 -10.29 11.23 -0.22
N PHE A 187 -11.17 12.02 0.39
CA PHE A 187 -11.47 11.95 1.82
C PHE A 187 -12.52 10.90 2.20
N CYS A 188 -13.14 10.25 1.22
CA CYS A 188 -14.02 9.11 1.45
C CYS A 188 -13.19 7.85 1.78
N ARG A 189 -12.61 7.80 2.99
CA ARG A 189 -11.62 6.80 3.43
C ARG A 189 -12.17 5.75 4.39
N SER A 190 -13.46 5.80 4.72
CA SER A 190 -14.12 4.84 5.62
C SER A 190 -15.19 4.04 4.89
N PRO A 191 -15.51 2.81 5.32
CA PRO A 191 -16.59 2.02 4.70
C PRO A 191 -17.93 2.73 4.68
N GLU A 192 -18.21 3.58 5.68
CA GLU A 192 -19.45 4.33 5.87
C GLU A 192 -19.58 5.50 4.86
N SER A 193 -18.44 5.97 4.31
CA SER A 193 -18.41 7.13 3.40
C SER A 193 -18.81 6.81 1.94
N VAL A 194 -19.25 5.58 1.64
CA VAL A 194 -19.64 5.19 0.27
C VAL A 194 -20.79 6.03 -0.27
N GLU A 195 -21.72 6.45 0.57
CA GLU A 195 -22.83 7.32 0.15
C GLU A 195 -22.34 8.74 -0.12
N CYS A 196 -21.38 9.24 0.65
CA CYS A 196 -20.71 10.52 0.35
C CYS A 196 -20.03 10.48 -1.02
N ALA A 197 -19.28 9.42 -1.31
CA ALA A 197 -18.63 9.24 -2.61
C ALA A 197 -19.67 9.19 -3.76
N ARG A 198 -20.82 8.54 -3.56
CA ARG A 198 -21.91 8.48 -4.54
C ARG A 198 -22.49 9.85 -4.80
N LEU A 199 -22.77 10.63 -3.76
CA LEU A 199 -23.27 11.99 -3.87
C LEU A 199 -22.30 12.90 -4.62
N LEU A 200 -21.00 12.84 -4.27
CA LEU A 200 -19.96 13.60 -4.97
C LEU A 200 -19.95 13.29 -6.47
N LEU A 201 -19.90 12.00 -6.84
CA LEU A 201 -19.88 11.56 -8.24
C LEU A 201 -21.16 11.98 -8.99
N SER A 202 -22.33 11.96 -8.33
CA SER A 202 -23.60 12.41 -8.94
C SER A 202 -23.66 13.92 -9.16
N HIS A 203 -22.83 14.70 -8.46
CA HIS A 203 -22.69 16.15 -8.63
C HIS A 203 -21.46 16.56 -9.45
N GLY A 204 -20.84 15.60 -10.15
CA GLY A 204 -19.78 15.89 -11.12
C GLY A 204 -18.35 15.81 -10.57
N ALA A 205 -18.13 15.32 -9.35
CA ALA A 205 -16.77 15.12 -8.85
C ALA A 205 -15.95 14.26 -9.83
N PRO A 206 -14.70 14.65 -10.17
CA PRO A 206 -13.87 13.93 -11.12
C PRO A 206 -13.46 12.57 -10.57
N VAL A 207 -13.90 11.51 -11.22
CA VAL A 207 -13.59 10.12 -10.80
C VAL A 207 -12.10 9.80 -10.87
N ASN A 208 -11.36 10.44 -11.78
CA ASN A 208 -9.93 10.26 -12.03
C ASN A 208 -9.09 11.48 -11.60
N GLY A 209 -9.65 12.38 -10.78
CA GLY A 209 -8.89 13.48 -10.22
C GLY A 209 -7.69 12.94 -9.45
N ALA A 210 -6.50 13.46 -9.73
CA ALA A 210 -5.28 13.06 -9.03
C ALA A 210 -4.93 14.11 -7.97
N SER A 211 -4.40 13.68 -6.82
CA SER A 211 -3.82 14.58 -5.83
C SER A 211 -2.54 15.23 -6.37
N GLU A 212 -2.20 16.45 -5.88
CA GLU A 212 -1.08 17.22 -6.44
C GLU A 212 0.30 16.59 -6.17
N GLU A 213 0.56 16.14 -4.93
CA GLU A 213 1.89 15.63 -4.56
C GLU A 213 2.07 14.15 -4.88
N GLU A 214 1.10 13.32 -4.51
CA GLU A 214 1.19 11.86 -4.63
C GLU A 214 0.61 11.34 -5.95
N GLU A 215 -0.05 12.18 -6.74
CA GLU A 215 -0.75 11.82 -7.99
C GLU A 215 -1.73 10.64 -7.77
N GLU A 216 -2.21 10.45 -6.53
CA GLU A 216 -3.17 9.39 -6.22
C GLU A 216 -4.57 9.76 -6.71
N THR A 217 -5.22 8.83 -7.41
CA THR A 217 -6.64 8.94 -7.74
C THR A 217 -7.50 8.38 -6.60
N PRO A 218 -8.81 8.70 -6.54
CA PRO A 218 -9.72 8.10 -5.56
C PRO A 218 -9.70 6.56 -5.57
N LEU A 219 -9.46 5.94 -6.74
CA LEU A 219 -9.34 4.49 -6.86
C LEU A 219 -8.08 3.95 -6.19
N HIS A 220 -6.94 4.69 -6.22
CA HIS A 220 -5.75 4.33 -5.46
C HIS A 220 -6.02 4.33 -3.96
N VAL A 221 -6.67 5.38 -3.46
CA VAL A 221 -7.02 5.51 -2.03
C VAL A 221 -7.95 4.37 -1.60
N ALA A 222 -9.03 4.12 -2.35
CA ALA A 222 -9.99 3.06 -2.05
C ALA A 222 -9.33 1.66 -2.10
N ALA A 223 -8.45 1.42 -3.06
CA ALA A 223 -7.72 0.16 -3.22
C ALA A 223 -6.72 -0.06 -2.07
N ARG A 224 -5.97 0.97 -1.71
CA ARG A 224 -5.00 0.95 -0.61
C ARG A 224 -5.65 0.70 0.75
N LEU A 225 -6.86 1.19 0.96
CA LEU A 225 -7.62 1.03 2.21
C LEU A 225 -8.52 -0.22 2.23
N GLY A 226 -8.56 -1.01 1.17
CA GLY A 226 -9.38 -2.22 1.11
C GLY A 226 -10.89 -1.96 1.04
N LEU A 227 -11.33 -0.81 0.53
CA LEU A 227 -12.71 -0.35 0.51
C LEU A 227 -13.48 -0.94 -0.68
N THR A 228 -13.95 -2.17 -0.56
CA THR A 228 -14.59 -2.94 -1.66
C THR A 228 -15.81 -2.23 -2.27
N ALA A 229 -16.61 -1.56 -1.44
CA ALA A 229 -17.81 -0.85 -1.90
C ALA A 229 -17.45 0.41 -2.72
N HIS A 230 -16.41 1.15 -2.29
CA HIS A 230 -15.90 2.33 -3.02
C HIS A 230 -15.27 1.92 -4.35
N VAL A 231 -14.43 0.88 -4.34
CA VAL A 231 -13.83 0.34 -5.58
C VAL A 231 -14.91 0.00 -6.59
N ARG A 232 -15.95 -0.73 -6.17
CA ARG A 232 -17.09 -1.07 -7.05
C ARG A 232 -17.81 0.16 -7.58
N LEU A 233 -18.02 1.18 -6.73
CA LEU A 233 -18.66 2.44 -7.14
C LEU A 233 -17.79 3.18 -8.16
N LEU A 234 -16.50 3.37 -7.88
CA LEU A 234 -15.57 4.07 -8.76
C LEU A 234 -15.42 3.38 -10.12
N LEU A 235 -15.31 2.04 -10.13
CA LEU A 235 -15.25 1.26 -11.37
C LEU A 235 -16.51 1.46 -12.25
N ARG A 236 -17.68 1.49 -11.63
CA ARG A 236 -18.94 1.77 -12.34
C ARG A 236 -19.02 3.21 -12.88
N SER A 237 -18.31 4.13 -12.24
CA SER A 237 -18.22 5.53 -12.65
C SER A 237 -17.11 5.81 -13.66
N GLY A 238 -16.39 4.77 -14.14
CA GLY A 238 -15.35 4.90 -15.17
C GLY A 238 -13.97 5.26 -14.63
N ALA A 239 -13.62 4.80 -13.41
CA ALA A 239 -12.28 4.99 -12.88
C ALA A 239 -11.22 4.28 -13.73
N ASP A 240 -10.08 4.95 -13.97
CA ASP A 240 -8.95 4.40 -14.70
C ASP A 240 -8.19 3.37 -13.87
N LEU A 241 -8.12 2.14 -14.39
CA LEU A 241 -7.44 1.01 -13.77
C LEU A 241 -5.92 1.09 -13.84
N GLU A 242 -5.39 1.85 -14.81
CA GLU A 242 -3.96 1.92 -15.11
C GLU A 242 -3.36 3.29 -14.76
N ALA A 243 -4.13 4.18 -14.14
CA ALA A 243 -3.61 5.43 -13.60
C ALA A 243 -2.40 5.12 -12.69
N LYS A 244 -1.36 5.94 -12.79
CA LYS A 244 -0.14 5.78 -11.99
C LYS A 244 0.02 6.95 -11.04
N ASN A 245 0.30 6.64 -9.80
CA ASN A 245 0.66 7.66 -8.80
C ASN A 245 2.14 8.08 -8.94
N ALA A 246 2.61 9.02 -8.14
CA ALA A 246 3.98 9.53 -8.14
C ALA A 246 5.06 8.45 -7.94
N THR A 247 4.73 7.29 -7.35
CA THR A 247 5.61 6.13 -7.23
C THR A 247 5.48 5.15 -8.40
N GLY A 248 4.65 5.46 -9.40
CA GLY A 248 4.38 4.63 -10.57
C GLY A 248 3.48 3.43 -10.29
N GLN A 249 2.83 3.39 -9.12
CA GLN A 249 1.91 2.31 -8.76
C GLN A 249 0.56 2.51 -9.40
N THR A 250 -0.04 1.42 -9.88
CA THR A 250 -1.46 1.36 -10.26
C THR A 250 -2.33 1.06 -9.03
N PRO A 251 -3.66 1.25 -9.08
CA PRO A 251 -4.55 0.87 -7.97
C PRO A 251 -4.38 -0.58 -7.52
N LEU A 252 -4.13 -1.53 -8.44
CA LEU A 252 -3.86 -2.92 -8.10
C LEU A 252 -2.53 -3.09 -7.34
N ASN A 253 -1.46 -2.36 -7.74
CA ASN A 253 -0.21 -2.33 -6.98
C ASN A 253 -0.42 -1.76 -5.58
N ALA A 254 -1.16 -0.66 -5.46
CA ALA A 254 -1.48 -0.02 -4.19
C ALA A 254 -2.24 -0.95 -3.24
N ALA A 255 -3.24 -1.71 -3.75
CA ALA A 255 -3.96 -2.72 -2.96
C ALA A 255 -3.04 -3.84 -2.45
N CYS A 256 -2.11 -4.31 -3.31
CA CYS A 256 -1.18 -5.38 -2.95
C CYS A 256 -0.05 -4.92 -2.02
N ALA A 257 0.31 -3.64 -2.04
CA ALA A 257 1.45 -3.09 -1.31
C ALA A 257 1.16 -2.89 0.20
N GLN A 258 -0.11 -2.75 0.59
CA GLN A 258 -0.44 -2.44 1.97
C GLN A 258 -0.25 -3.64 2.90
N PRO A 259 0.51 -3.48 3.99
CA PRO A 259 0.52 -4.46 5.06
C PRO A 259 -0.85 -4.46 5.75
N HIS A 260 -1.36 -5.64 6.00
CA HIS A 260 -2.65 -5.82 6.65
C HIS A 260 -2.59 -7.00 7.65
N PRO A 261 -3.39 -6.99 8.72
CA PRO A 261 -3.53 -8.16 9.58
C PRO A 261 -4.23 -9.30 8.83
N ALA A 262 -4.00 -10.54 9.26
CA ALA A 262 -4.56 -11.73 8.61
C ALA A 262 -6.10 -11.66 8.46
N GLN A 263 -6.78 -11.04 9.43
CA GLN A 263 -8.24 -10.86 9.43
C GLN A 263 -8.73 -9.95 8.29
N ALA A 264 -7.95 -8.94 7.91
CA ALA A 264 -8.30 -8.01 6.83
C ALA A 264 -7.95 -8.55 5.42
N ALA A 265 -7.24 -9.68 5.33
CA ALA A 265 -6.81 -10.26 4.05
C ALA A 265 -7.97 -10.53 3.07
N GLY A 266 -9.18 -10.77 3.59
CA GLY A 266 -10.40 -10.95 2.79
C GLY A 266 -10.79 -9.69 2.00
N ALA A 267 -10.82 -8.53 2.64
CA ALA A 267 -11.19 -7.26 2.00
C ALA A 267 -10.21 -6.89 0.87
N TYR A 268 -8.91 -7.06 1.12
CA TYR A 268 -7.89 -6.83 0.08
C TYR A 268 -7.99 -7.82 -1.08
N TYR A 269 -8.34 -9.08 -0.78
CA TYR A 269 -8.61 -10.06 -1.83
C TYR A 269 -9.80 -9.61 -2.71
N ASP A 270 -10.91 -9.19 -2.09
CA ASP A 270 -12.11 -8.77 -2.82
C ASP A 270 -11.85 -7.52 -3.67
N VAL A 271 -11.02 -6.59 -3.19
CA VAL A 271 -10.57 -5.42 -3.96
C VAL A 271 -9.72 -5.85 -5.15
N CYS A 272 -8.70 -6.67 -4.93
CA CYS A 272 -7.85 -7.18 -6.03
C CYS A 272 -8.68 -7.95 -7.05
N GLN A 273 -9.65 -8.76 -6.60
CA GLN A 273 -10.55 -9.50 -7.47
C GLN A 273 -11.37 -8.56 -8.35
N GLN A 274 -11.99 -7.52 -7.77
CA GLN A 274 -12.79 -6.54 -8.53
C GLN A 274 -11.93 -5.80 -9.56
N LEU A 275 -10.73 -5.37 -9.20
CA LEU A 275 -9.81 -4.69 -10.12
C LEU A 275 -9.40 -5.59 -11.28
N VAL A 276 -9.04 -6.84 -10.99
CA VAL A 276 -8.62 -7.81 -12.02
C VAL A 276 -9.80 -8.24 -12.91
N GLU A 277 -11.00 -8.40 -12.35
CA GLU A 277 -12.23 -8.68 -13.11
C GLU A 277 -12.64 -7.50 -14.00
N ALA A 278 -12.37 -6.27 -13.57
CA ALA A 278 -12.58 -5.07 -14.39
C ALA A 278 -11.54 -4.90 -15.51
N GLY A 279 -10.47 -5.71 -15.53
CA GLY A 279 -9.46 -5.71 -16.59
C GLY A 279 -8.12 -5.06 -16.22
N ALA A 280 -7.83 -4.81 -14.94
CA ALA A 280 -6.53 -4.29 -14.51
C ALA A 280 -5.39 -5.24 -14.92
N ARG A 281 -4.28 -4.67 -15.41
CA ARG A 281 -3.10 -5.44 -15.82
C ARG A 281 -2.37 -6.00 -14.61
N VAL A 282 -2.25 -7.32 -14.55
CA VAL A 282 -1.67 -8.04 -13.39
C VAL A 282 -0.15 -7.89 -13.27
N ASP A 283 0.54 -7.44 -14.32
CA ASP A 283 2.00 -7.29 -14.36
C ASP A 283 2.46 -5.82 -14.50
N SER A 284 1.59 -4.84 -14.21
CA SER A 284 1.96 -3.42 -14.18
C SER A 284 3.06 -3.16 -13.16
N ALA A 285 4.17 -2.54 -13.60
CA ALA A 285 5.32 -2.25 -12.77
C ALA A 285 5.28 -0.81 -12.23
N ASP A 286 5.69 -0.64 -10.97
CA ASP A 286 6.01 0.67 -10.38
C ASP A 286 7.43 1.14 -10.79
N LEU A 287 7.88 2.26 -10.25
CA LEU A 287 9.21 2.82 -10.54
C LEU A 287 10.35 1.89 -10.13
N ASP A 288 10.18 1.08 -9.09
CA ASP A 288 11.15 0.08 -8.63
C ASP A 288 11.02 -1.26 -9.38
N ARG A 289 10.22 -1.30 -10.45
CA ARG A 289 9.85 -2.51 -11.17
C ARG A 289 9.18 -3.57 -10.27
N GLN A 290 8.61 -3.15 -9.14
CA GLN A 290 7.77 -4.02 -8.33
C GLN A 290 6.42 -4.18 -9.03
N ARG A 291 5.88 -5.38 -9.02
CA ARG A 291 4.58 -5.72 -9.61
C ARG A 291 3.60 -6.14 -8.51
N PRO A 292 2.31 -6.22 -8.78
CA PRO A 292 1.33 -6.69 -7.79
C PRO A 292 1.74 -8.00 -7.11
N LEU A 293 2.29 -8.96 -7.88
CA LEU A 293 2.75 -10.25 -7.33
C LEU A 293 3.92 -10.08 -6.33
N HIS A 294 4.87 -9.17 -6.59
CA HIS A 294 5.96 -8.89 -5.65
C HIS A 294 5.44 -8.35 -4.33
N GLN A 295 4.50 -7.42 -4.39
CA GLN A 295 3.90 -6.78 -3.21
C GLN A 295 3.02 -7.77 -2.43
N ALA A 296 2.19 -8.56 -3.13
CA ALA A 296 1.38 -9.61 -2.50
C ALA A 296 2.23 -10.65 -1.76
N CYS A 297 3.43 -10.99 -2.31
CA CYS A 297 4.40 -11.87 -1.65
C CYS A 297 5.06 -11.23 -0.43
N LYS A 298 5.39 -9.93 -0.45
CA LYS A 298 5.87 -9.21 0.74
C LYS A 298 4.86 -9.23 1.89
N ASN A 299 3.57 -9.19 1.55
CA ASN A 299 2.48 -9.24 2.53
C ASN A 299 2.02 -10.67 2.86
N ALA A 300 2.59 -11.69 2.20
CA ALA A 300 2.25 -13.10 2.35
C ALA A 300 0.75 -13.41 2.15
N ASN A 301 0.05 -12.64 1.31
CA ASN A 301 -1.36 -12.85 1.03
C ASN A 301 -1.55 -13.96 -0.01
N ALA A 302 -1.67 -15.22 0.46
CA ALA A 302 -1.76 -16.40 -0.39
C ALA A 302 -2.97 -16.36 -1.36
N ARG A 303 -4.11 -15.78 -0.94
CA ARG A 303 -5.31 -15.68 -1.78
C ARG A 303 -5.10 -14.72 -2.95
N VAL A 304 -4.48 -13.55 -2.70
CA VAL A 304 -4.15 -12.58 -3.74
C VAL A 304 -3.08 -13.13 -4.68
N VAL A 305 -2.05 -13.80 -4.13
CA VAL A 305 -1.03 -14.49 -4.95
C VAL A 305 -1.66 -15.50 -5.90
N ALA A 306 -2.54 -16.38 -5.39
CA ALA A 306 -3.25 -17.36 -6.21
C ALA A 306 -4.13 -16.70 -7.29
N LEU A 307 -4.81 -15.60 -6.94
CA LEU A 307 -5.62 -14.83 -7.90
C LEU A 307 -4.76 -14.27 -9.04
N LEU A 308 -3.65 -13.61 -8.71
CA LEU A 308 -2.76 -13.00 -9.71
C LEU A 308 -2.15 -14.07 -10.64
N LEU A 309 -1.70 -15.20 -10.08
CA LEU A 309 -1.14 -16.31 -10.84
C LEU A 309 -2.20 -16.97 -11.73
N ALA A 310 -3.42 -17.16 -11.25
CA ALA A 310 -4.54 -17.69 -12.04
C ALA A 310 -4.91 -16.78 -13.22
N ARG A 311 -4.62 -15.48 -13.12
CA ARG A 311 -4.84 -14.50 -14.18
C ARG A 311 -3.59 -14.24 -15.04
N GLY A 312 -2.58 -15.10 -14.93
CA GLY A 312 -1.42 -15.14 -15.80
C GLY A 312 -0.28 -14.21 -15.39
N ALA A 313 -0.21 -13.75 -14.15
CA ALA A 313 0.94 -13.00 -13.65
C ALA A 313 2.24 -13.79 -13.83
N ASN A 314 3.28 -13.16 -14.39
CA ASN A 314 4.55 -13.81 -14.62
C ASN A 314 5.36 -13.92 -13.32
N VAL A 315 5.51 -15.15 -12.84
CA VAL A 315 6.14 -15.50 -11.56
C VAL A 315 7.64 -15.17 -11.50
N ASN A 316 8.30 -15.04 -12.64
CA ASN A 316 9.76 -14.93 -12.73
C ASN A 316 10.28 -13.52 -13.07
N LEU A 317 9.38 -12.54 -13.15
CA LEU A 317 9.80 -11.16 -13.33
C LEU A 317 10.59 -10.66 -12.12
N MET A 318 11.60 -9.84 -12.38
CA MET A 318 12.47 -9.28 -11.34
C MET A 318 12.14 -7.82 -11.10
N SER A 319 12.26 -7.40 -9.83
CA SER A 319 12.29 -6.00 -9.44
C SER A 319 13.61 -5.32 -9.82
N TYR A 320 13.71 -4.02 -9.61
CA TYR A 320 14.97 -3.28 -9.83
C TYR A 320 16.13 -3.83 -8.97
N SER A 321 15.85 -4.34 -7.76
CA SER A 321 16.83 -4.98 -6.87
C SER A 321 17.19 -6.42 -7.28
N GLY A 322 16.67 -6.95 -8.38
CA GLY A 322 16.90 -8.32 -8.84
C GLY A 322 16.10 -9.39 -8.11
N ASN A 323 15.15 -9.01 -7.23
CA ASN A 323 14.32 -9.95 -6.51
C ASN A 323 13.12 -10.40 -7.35
N THR A 324 12.83 -11.70 -7.35
CA THR A 324 11.55 -12.25 -7.82
C THR A 324 10.54 -12.30 -6.68
N ALA A 325 9.29 -12.61 -6.99
CA ALA A 325 8.23 -12.83 -6.00
C ALA A 325 8.62 -13.88 -4.94
N LEU A 326 9.32 -14.95 -5.35
CA LEU A 326 9.83 -15.98 -4.43
C LEU A 326 10.88 -15.43 -3.46
N HIS A 327 11.77 -14.55 -3.90
CA HIS A 327 12.75 -13.91 -3.00
C HIS A 327 12.05 -13.05 -1.95
N ASN A 328 11.01 -12.29 -2.35
CA ASN A 328 10.27 -11.42 -1.44
C ASN A 328 9.57 -12.20 -0.32
N ILE A 329 8.88 -13.31 -0.64
CA ILE A 329 8.23 -14.11 0.40
C ILE A 329 9.24 -14.79 1.35
N LEU A 330 10.38 -15.27 0.84
CA LEU A 330 11.42 -15.88 1.67
C LEU A 330 12.06 -14.88 2.64
N GLN A 331 12.15 -13.59 2.29
CA GLN A 331 12.65 -12.54 3.18
C GLN A 331 11.72 -12.24 4.35
N VAL A 332 10.41 -12.47 4.20
CA VAL A 332 9.40 -12.11 5.22
C VAL A 332 8.79 -13.33 5.93
N ALA A 333 9.11 -14.53 5.50
CA ALA A 333 8.48 -15.77 5.98
C ALA A 333 8.53 -15.94 7.50
N ALA A 334 9.64 -15.58 8.15
CA ALA A 334 9.79 -15.67 9.61
C ALA A 334 8.90 -14.70 10.40
N TYR A 335 8.55 -13.55 9.79
CA TYR A 335 7.78 -12.48 10.42
C TYR A 335 6.29 -12.54 10.11
N LYS A 336 5.88 -13.35 9.14
CA LYS A 336 4.51 -13.44 8.62
C LYS A 336 3.91 -14.84 8.82
N LEU A 337 4.22 -15.51 9.93
CA LEU A 337 3.78 -16.88 10.20
C LEU A 337 2.25 -17.02 10.22
N GLU A 338 1.54 -16.02 10.72
CA GLU A 338 0.08 -15.99 10.76
C GLU A 338 -0.56 -16.02 9.36
N HIS A 339 0.16 -15.51 8.35
CA HIS A 339 -0.28 -15.48 6.95
C HIS A 339 0.06 -16.76 6.18
N ARG A 340 0.65 -17.76 6.84
CA ARG A 340 1.01 -19.05 6.23
C ARG A 340 1.89 -18.89 4.98
N PRO A 341 3.10 -18.33 5.11
CA PRO A 341 4.01 -18.05 3.99
C PRO A 341 4.35 -19.29 3.16
N GLU A 342 4.30 -20.46 3.77
CA GLU A 342 4.50 -21.76 3.10
C GLU A 342 3.50 -22.00 1.96
N GLN A 343 2.28 -21.50 2.07
CA GLN A 343 1.28 -21.63 1.01
C GLN A 343 1.68 -20.79 -0.20
N VAL A 344 2.17 -19.56 0.03
CA VAL A 344 2.65 -18.66 -1.03
C VAL A 344 3.84 -19.29 -1.76
N VAL A 345 4.82 -19.81 -1.01
CA VAL A 345 6.00 -20.47 -1.62
C VAL A 345 5.57 -21.65 -2.48
N ARG A 346 4.65 -22.46 -1.98
CA ARG A 346 4.12 -23.62 -2.72
C ARG A 346 3.39 -23.20 -4.01
N GLU A 347 2.54 -22.18 -3.94
CA GLU A 347 1.83 -21.67 -5.13
C GLU A 347 2.82 -21.14 -6.18
N LEU A 348 3.81 -20.33 -5.78
CA LEU A 348 4.84 -19.84 -6.71
C LEU A 348 5.62 -20.99 -7.38
N LEU A 349 6.07 -21.98 -6.60
CA LEU A 349 6.79 -23.14 -7.13
C LEU A 349 5.94 -24.00 -8.05
N ASN A 350 4.64 -24.11 -7.78
CA ASN A 350 3.70 -24.86 -8.63
C ASN A 350 3.40 -24.14 -9.95
N HIS A 351 3.53 -22.79 -9.97
CA HIS A 351 3.41 -21.99 -11.19
C HIS A 351 4.76 -21.78 -11.92
N GLY A 352 5.81 -22.54 -11.56
CA GLY A 352 7.09 -22.52 -12.27
C GLY A 352 8.03 -21.39 -11.83
N ALA A 353 7.96 -20.94 -10.57
CA ALA A 353 8.95 -20.03 -10.04
C ALA A 353 10.35 -20.62 -10.13
N VAL A 354 11.29 -19.83 -10.63
CA VAL A 354 12.72 -20.17 -10.63
C VAL A 354 13.17 -20.30 -9.17
N ARG A 355 13.74 -21.47 -8.87
CA ARG A 355 14.23 -21.78 -7.52
C ARG A 355 15.42 -20.93 -7.16
N VAL A 356 15.57 -20.66 -5.88
CA VAL A 356 16.77 -19.98 -5.36
C VAL A 356 18.00 -20.82 -5.68
N TRP A 357 19.13 -20.17 -5.98
CA TRP A 357 20.38 -20.89 -6.23
C TRP A 357 20.76 -21.79 -5.02
N PRO A 358 21.13 -23.06 -5.23
CA PRO A 358 21.36 -24.00 -4.13
C PRO A 358 22.39 -23.53 -3.08
N GLY A 359 23.41 -22.77 -3.48
CA GLY A 359 24.41 -22.19 -2.57
C GLY A 359 23.84 -21.10 -1.63
N ALA A 360 22.67 -20.53 -1.94
CA ALA A 360 22.01 -19.56 -1.06
C ALA A 360 21.05 -20.19 -0.06
N LEU A 361 20.83 -21.52 -0.10
CA LEU A 361 19.87 -22.20 0.78
C LEU A 361 20.22 -22.07 2.25
N LEU A 362 21.49 -22.05 2.61
CA LEU A 362 21.91 -21.79 4.00
C LEU A 362 21.47 -20.41 4.48
N LYS A 363 21.57 -19.38 3.65
CA LYS A 363 21.08 -18.03 3.95
C LYS A 363 19.57 -18.04 4.11
N VAL A 364 18.85 -18.75 3.23
CA VAL A 364 17.39 -18.91 3.33
C VAL A 364 17.00 -19.62 4.62
N LEU A 365 17.72 -20.68 4.99
CA LEU A 365 17.50 -21.40 6.25
C LEU A 365 17.59 -20.46 7.46
N ARG A 366 18.64 -19.65 7.55
CA ARG A 366 18.81 -18.65 8.62
C ARG A 366 17.62 -17.67 8.72
N HIS A 367 17.05 -17.28 7.57
CA HIS A 367 15.94 -16.33 7.55
C HIS A 367 14.59 -17.00 7.79
N CYS A 368 14.42 -18.25 7.40
CA CYS A 368 13.12 -18.93 7.40
C CYS A 368 13.02 -20.04 8.48
N CYS A 369 14.00 -20.20 9.36
CA CYS A 369 14.04 -21.30 10.35
C CYS A 369 12.80 -21.36 11.25
N ALA A 370 12.14 -20.22 11.52
CA ALA A 370 10.88 -20.16 12.26
C ALA A 370 9.68 -20.70 11.46
N SER A 371 9.83 -20.97 10.15
CA SER A 371 8.78 -21.52 9.29
C SER A 371 9.23 -22.82 8.61
N PRO A 372 9.25 -23.97 9.33
CA PRO A 372 9.73 -25.25 8.79
C PRO A 372 9.04 -25.67 7.50
N ARG A 373 7.74 -25.46 7.40
CA ARG A 373 6.97 -25.80 6.18
C ARG A 373 7.38 -24.99 4.95
N THR A 374 7.82 -23.73 5.13
CA THR A 374 8.42 -22.94 4.04
C THR A 374 9.71 -23.57 3.54
N ILE A 375 10.56 -24.01 4.46
CA ILE A 375 11.82 -24.70 4.14
C ILE A 375 11.52 -26.05 3.48
N GLU A 376 10.53 -26.81 3.98
CA GLU A 376 10.09 -28.08 3.43
C GLU A 376 9.67 -27.94 1.96
N ALA A 377 8.77 -27.00 1.67
CA ALA A 377 8.28 -26.76 0.30
C ALA A 377 9.44 -26.41 -0.64
N LEU A 378 10.36 -25.55 -0.18
CA LEU A 378 11.53 -25.13 -0.97
C LEU A 378 12.48 -26.29 -1.20
N VAL A 379 12.92 -27.01 -0.14
CA VAL A 379 13.89 -28.11 -0.21
C VAL A 379 13.33 -29.28 -1.03
N ASN A 380 12.03 -29.56 -0.93
CA ASN A 380 11.36 -30.57 -1.72
C ASN A 380 11.23 -30.24 -3.23
N SER A 381 11.55 -29.01 -3.63
CA SER A 381 11.62 -28.64 -5.04
C SER A 381 12.95 -29.00 -5.71
N TYR A 382 14.01 -29.33 -4.94
CA TYR A 382 15.33 -29.67 -5.48
C TYR A 382 15.56 -31.18 -5.52
N GLN A 383 16.19 -31.68 -6.57
CA GLN A 383 16.60 -33.10 -6.66
C GLN A 383 17.67 -33.45 -5.61
N ARG A 384 18.62 -32.55 -5.40
CA ARG A 384 19.70 -32.71 -4.42
C ARG A 384 19.92 -31.39 -3.70
N VAL A 385 20.15 -31.47 -2.42
CA VAL A 385 20.55 -30.35 -1.55
C VAL A 385 21.83 -30.78 -0.85
N ARG A 386 22.84 -29.93 -0.88
CA ARG A 386 24.07 -30.15 -0.11
C ARG A 386 23.88 -29.54 1.28
N VAL A 387 23.72 -30.38 2.27
CA VAL A 387 23.66 -29.98 3.68
C VAL A 387 25.07 -30.10 4.24
N THR A 388 25.55 -29.05 4.90
CA THR A 388 26.86 -28.98 5.59
C THR A 388 26.63 -28.88 7.09
N GLU A 389 27.65 -29.10 7.89
CA GLU A 389 27.59 -28.96 9.37
C GLU A 389 27.10 -27.54 9.77
N GLU A 390 27.44 -26.52 9.01
CA GLU A 390 26.97 -25.14 9.21
C GLU A 390 25.44 -24.98 9.21
N TRP A 391 24.69 -25.93 8.64
CA TRP A 391 23.24 -25.88 8.63
C TRP A 391 22.65 -26.11 10.03
N ALA A 392 23.28 -26.99 10.82
CA ALA A 392 22.88 -27.24 12.20
C ALA A 392 23.15 -26.01 13.09
N GLU A 393 24.29 -25.35 12.86
CA GLU A 393 24.66 -24.13 13.60
C GLU A 393 23.80 -22.92 13.20
N ALA A 394 23.24 -22.94 11.99
CA ALA A 394 22.43 -21.85 11.47
C ALA A 394 21.02 -21.75 12.09
N VAL A 395 20.55 -22.78 12.78
CA VAL A 395 19.21 -22.86 13.38
C VAL A 395 19.31 -22.79 14.90
N PRO A 396 18.57 -21.90 15.57
CA PRO A 396 18.52 -21.85 17.03
C PRO A 396 18.10 -23.19 17.63
N ALA A 397 18.79 -23.62 18.72
CA ALA A 397 18.55 -24.92 19.37
C ALA A 397 17.11 -25.10 19.86
N GLU A 398 16.46 -24.00 20.26
CA GLU A 398 15.06 -23.98 20.69
C GLU A 398 14.10 -24.39 19.55
N LEU A 399 14.33 -23.88 18.33
CA LEU A 399 13.54 -24.23 17.15
C LEU A 399 13.80 -25.68 16.70
N VAL A 400 15.05 -26.15 16.83
CA VAL A 400 15.39 -27.55 16.55
C VAL A 400 14.65 -28.50 17.52
N GLN A 401 14.54 -28.15 18.80
CA GLN A 401 13.77 -28.93 19.77
C GLN A 401 12.27 -28.89 19.49
N GLN A 402 11.73 -27.73 19.16
CA GLN A 402 10.31 -27.55 18.85
C GLN A 402 9.86 -28.35 17.61
N HIS A 403 10.72 -28.46 16.60
CA HIS A 403 10.46 -29.14 15.34
C HIS A 403 11.49 -30.26 15.07
N ALA A 404 11.80 -31.07 16.11
CA ALA A 404 12.90 -32.04 16.08
C ALA A 404 12.83 -33.01 14.88
N ARG A 405 11.66 -33.57 14.60
CA ARG A 405 11.48 -34.52 13.46
C ARG A 405 11.85 -33.88 12.14
N PHE A 406 11.41 -32.66 11.90
CA PHE A 406 11.69 -31.92 10.67
C PHE A 406 13.18 -31.63 10.52
N PHE A 407 13.80 -31.01 11.53
CA PHE A 407 15.21 -30.64 11.44
C PHE A 407 16.16 -31.84 11.41
N GLN A 408 15.82 -32.92 12.12
CA GLN A 408 16.57 -34.18 12.01
C GLN A 408 16.52 -34.71 10.56
N SER A 409 15.34 -34.74 9.94
CA SER A 409 15.21 -35.16 8.54
C SER A 409 15.93 -34.23 7.57
N LEU A 410 15.96 -32.90 7.86
CA LEU A 410 16.68 -31.93 7.05
C LEU A 410 18.20 -32.16 7.10
N PHE A 411 18.74 -32.35 8.30
CA PHE A 411 20.19 -32.53 8.47
C PHE A 411 20.67 -33.89 7.93
N SER A 412 19.86 -34.94 8.04
CA SER A 412 20.18 -36.27 7.49
C SER A 412 20.21 -36.31 5.94
N LEU A 413 19.69 -35.30 5.26
CA LEU A 413 19.76 -35.21 3.78
C LEU A 413 21.19 -35.09 3.25
N GLY A 414 22.16 -34.70 4.08
CA GLY A 414 23.57 -34.68 3.72
C GLY A 414 24.19 -36.08 3.64
N GLU A 415 23.66 -37.02 4.43
CA GLU A 415 24.22 -38.35 4.63
C GLU A 415 23.47 -39.44 3.86
N SER A 416 22.20 -39.21 3.53
CA SER A 416 21.33 -40.18 2.88
C SER A 416 20.90 -39.77 1.48
N PRO A 417 20.81 -40.72 0.53
CA PRO A 417 20.26 -40.44 -0.80
C PRO A 417 18.76 -40.13 -0.69
N ARG A 418 18.27 -39.22 -1.54
CA ARG A 418 16.85 -38.96 -1.66
C ARG A 418 16.08 -40.21 -2.12
N SER A 419 14.87 -40.38 -1.61
CA SER A 419 14.01 -41.48 -2.01
C SER A 419 13.70 -41.49 -3.52
N LEU A 420 13.49 -42.69 -4.10
CA LEU A 420 13.08 -42.81 -5.50
C LEU A 420 11.76 -42.07 -5.78
N GLN A 421 10.86 -42.04 -4.80
CA GLN A 421 9.60 -41.32 -4.90
C GLN A 421 9.85 -39.81 -5.05
N HIS A 422 10.78 -39.25 -4.26
CA HIS A 422 11.16 -37.84 -4.37
C HIS A 422 11.81 -37.52 -5.72
N LEU A 423 12.71 -38.37 -6.20
CA LEU A 423 13.37 -38.19 -7.50
C LEU A 423 12.36 -38.27 -8.65
N ALA A 424 11.40 -39.17 -8.57
CA ALA A 424 10.29 -39.25 -9.54
C ALA A 424 9.43 -37.97 -9.51
N ARG A 425 9.12 -37.45 -8.31
CA ARG A 425 8.43 -36.14 -8.17
C ARG A 425 9.18 -35.03 -8.88
N CYS A 426 10.46 -34.89 -8.64
CA CYS A 426 11.29 -33.86 -9.28
C CYS A 426 11.35 -34.02 -10.79
N ALA A 427 11.49 -35.24 -11.29
CA ALA A 427 11.50 -35.53 -12.72
C ALA A 427 10.16 -35.16 -13.39
N LEU A 428 9.03 -35.54 -12.78
CA LEU A 428 7.70 -35.20 -13.29
C LEU A 428 7.47 -33.69 -13.28
N ARG A 429 7.85 -32.99 -12.20
CA ARG A 429 7.71 -31.54 -12.11
C ARG A 429 8.56 -30.84 -13.19
N SER A 430 9.76 -31.32 -13.44
CA SER A 430 10.62 -30.77 -14.50
C SER A 430 10.06 -31.04 -15.91
N ALA A 431 9.49 -32.23 -16.14
CA ALA A 431 8.85 -32.55 -17.42
C ALA A 431 7.57 -31.76 -17.69
N LEU A 432 6.87 -31.36 -16.62
CA LEU A 432 5.63 -30.60 -16.66
C LEU A 432 5.82 -29.10 -16.40
N GLU A 433 7.04 -28.61 -16.49
CA GLU A 433 7.38 -27.21 -16.20
C GLU A 433 6.46 -26.24 -16.96
N GLY A 434 5.87 -25.28 -16.23
CA GLY A 434 4.88 -24.32 -16.76
C GLY A 434 3.47 -24.87 -16.98
N ARG A 435 3.25 -26.21 -17.01
CA ARG A 435 1.95 -26.86 -17.21
C ARG A 435 1.52 -27.75 -16.05
N LEU A 436 2.25 -27.72 -14.94
CA LEU A 436 2.03 -28.63 -13.81
C LEU A 436 0.58 -28.62 -13.31
N LEU A 437 0.03 -27.45 -13.05
CA LEU A 437 -1.33 -27.29 -12.50
C LEU A 437 -2.44 -27.68 -13.48
N GLN A 438 -2.16 -27.58 -14.79
CA GLN A 438 -3.10 -28.01 -15.82
C GLN A 438 -3.05 -29.53 -16.02
N ALA A 439 -1.84 -30.11 -16.03
CA ALA A 439 -1.64 -31.53 -16.29
C ALA A 439 -2.02 -32.44 -15.09
N VAL A 440 -1.75 -31.98 -13.84
CA VAL A 440 -2.01 -32.83 -12.65
C VAL A 440 -3.46 -33.31 -12.52
N PRO A 441 -4.51 -32.50 -12.78
CA PRO A 441 -5.89 -32.99 -12.79
C PRO A 441 -6.15 -34.04 -13.85
N GLU A 442 -5.51 -33.95 -15.02
CA GLU A 442 -5.69 -34.86 -16.15
C GLU A 442 -5.06 -36.25 -15.89
N LEU A 443 -4.02 -36.30 -15.05
CA LEU A 443 -3.29 -37.53 -14.74
C LEU A 443 -4.10 -38.56 -13.90
N ARG A 444 -5.31 -38.22 -13.46
CA ARG A 444 -6.18 -39.08 -12.63
C ARG A 444 -5.49 -39.75 -11.44
N LEU A 445 -4.55 -39.04 -10.82
CA LEU A 445 -3.79 -39.53 -9.68
C LEU A 445 -4.65 -39.59 -8.41
N PRO A 446 -4.39 -40.57 -7.51
CA PRO A 446 -4.94 -40.54 -6.15
C PRO A 446 -4.66 -39.23 -5.43
N PRO A 447 -5.55 -38.77 -4.53
CA PRO A 447 -5.37 -37.48 -3.82
C PRO A 447 -4.01 -37.30 -3.14
N ALA A 448 -3.50 -38.36 -2.49
CA ALA A 448 -2.20 -38.34 -1.83
C ALA A 448 -1.04 -38.11 -2.81
N LEU A 449 -1.04 -38.79 -3.98
CA LEU A 449 0.00 -38.56 -4.99
C LEU A 449 -0.12 -37.17 -5.65
N ARG A 450 -1.34 -36.68 -5.81
CA ARG A 450 -1.58 -35.31 -6.29
C ARG A 450 -0.99 -34.28 -5.31
N GLN A 451 -1.28 -34.40 -4.01
CA GLN A 451 -0.72 -33.54 -2.97
C GLN A 451 0.81 -33.64 -2.94
N PHE A 452 1.35 -34.85 -3.01
CA PHE A 452 2.79 -35.07 -3.05
C PHE A 452 3.44 -34.37 -4.25
N LEU A 453 2.86 -34.48 -5.44
CA LEU A 453 3.37 -33.83 -6.65
C LEU A 453 3.30 -32.30 -6.56
N LEU A 454 2.28 -31.75 -5.89
CA LEU A 454 2.06 -30.33 -5.66
C LEU A 454 2.76 -29.80 -4.39
N LEU A 455 3.79 -30.47 -3.90
CA LEU A 455 4.57 -30.11 -2.70
C LEU A 455 3.69 -30.02 -1.44
N GLY A 456 2.80 -30.98 -1.23
CA GLY A 456 2.06 -31.13 0.03
C GLY A 456 3.03 -31.26 1.22
N PHE A 457 2.60 -30.82 2.40
CA PHE A 457 3.42 -30.86 3.61
C PHE A 457 3.31 -32.22 4.27
N GLU A 458 4.45 -32.80 4.62
CA GLU A 458 4.61 -34.09 5.28
C GLU A 458 5.31 -33.96 6.63
N ASP A 459 5.82 -32.77 6.94
CA ASP A 459 6.61 -32.43 8.14
C ASP A 459 7.89 -33.31 8.31
N VAL A 460 8.30 -34.00 7.23
CA VAL A 460 9.51 -34.82 7.15
C VAL A 460 10.07 -34.75 5.73
N LEU A 461 11.39 -34.78 5.60
CA LEU A 461 12.07 -34.80 4.31
C LEU A 461 12.65 -36.20 4.06
N TYR A 462 12.42 -36.73 2.86
CA TYR A 462 12.86 -38.07 2.44
C TYR A 462 13.92 -38.01 1.35
#